data_15ca7f228a776e47f50b742d1f179142
#
_entry.id   15ca7f228a776e47f50b742d1f179142
#
_cell.length_a   1.000
_cell.length_b   1.000
_cell.length_c   1.000
_cell.angle_alpha   90.00
_cell.angle_beta   90.00
_cell.angle_gamma   90.00
#
_symmetry.space_group_name_H-M   'P 1'
#
loop_
_entity.id
_entity.type
_entity.pdbx_description
1 polymer ?
#
loop_
_entity_poly.entity_id
_entity_poly.type
_entity_poly.pdbx_seq_one_letter_code
_entity_poly.pdbx_strand_id
1 'polypeptide(L)'
;KHVLSATVQYAPYHLRDGNWSGELKSHLKNNVVEVLKNYIPGFSSLVDSTVVLSPVDFENQFGLTEGNLNHGEMTLDQFMFMRPAISAAQYKSPIENLYLCGPGTHPGGGLHGANGYNAAKEILK
;
A
#
# COMPACT_ATOMS: atom_id res chain seq x y z
N LYS A 1 -7.24 15.80 21.18
CA LYS A 1 -7.14 14.42 20.66
C LYS A 1 -6.33 14.44 19.39
N HIS A 2 -5.52 13.41 19.18
CA HIS A 2 -4.65 13.26 18.01
C HIS A 2 -4.86 11.89 17.40
N VAL A 3 -4.50 11.71 16.13
CA VAL A 3 -4.47 10.42 15.44
C VAL A 3 -3.02 10.11 15.08
N LEU A 4 -2.59 8.90 15.39
CA LEU A 4 -1.29 8.37 14.98
C LEU A 4 -1.54 7.26 13.97
N SER A 5 -0.91 7.34 12.81
CA SER A 5 -0.83 6.24 11.85
C SER A 5 0.55 5.61 11.89
N ALA A 6 0.59 4.29 11.96
CA ALA A 6 1.82 3.52 11.93
C ALA A 6 1.75 2.48 10.79
N THR A 7 2.72 2.52 9.88
CA THR A 7 2.89 1.48 8.87
C THR A 7 3.85 0.43 9.41
N VAL A 8 3.38 -0.81 9.48
CA VAL A 8 4.15 -1.95 9.98
C VAL A 8 4.62 -2.77 8.78
N GLN A 9 5.92 -2.98 8.68
CA GLN A 9 6.52 -3.84 7.67
C GLN A 9 6.65 -5.28 8.18
N TYR A 10 6.90 -6.22 7.27
CA TYR A 10 7.02 -7.65 7.56
C TYR A 10 5.73 -8.29 8.11
N ALA A 11 4.58 -7.76 7.68
CA ALA A 11 3.27 -8.34 7.92
C ALA A 11 2.77 -8.99 6.61
N PRO A 12 3.12 -10.26 6.34
CA PRO A 12 2.83 -10.89 5.06
C PRO A 12 1.34 -11.17 4.88
N TYR A 13 0.86 -11.17 3.63
CA TYR A 13 -0.49 -11.58 3.30
C TYR A 13 -0.71 -13.06 3.61
N HIS A 14 0.19 -13.93 3.12
CA HIS A 14 0.19 -15.35 3.42
C HIS A 14 1.03 -15.63 4.67
N LEU A 15 0.37 -16.07 5.72
CA LEU A 15 1.04 -16.47 6.95
C LEU A 15 1.60 -17.90 6.81
N ARG A 16 2.67 -18.21 7.53
CA ARG A 16 3.20 -19.58 7.58
C ARG A 16 2.17 -20.54 8.14
N ASP A 17 1.46 -20.13 9.19
CA ASP A 17 0.47 -20.94 9.88
C ASP A 17 -0.79 -20.10 10.12
N GLY A 18 -1.96 -20.63 9.73
CA GLY A 18 -3.24 -19.99 9.95
C GLY A 18 -3.54 -18.80 9.05
N ASN A 19 -4.47 -17.97 9.50
CA ASN A 19 -4.96 -16.79 8.80
C ASN A 19 -4.98 -15.56 9.73
N TRP A 20 -5.07 -14.36 9.15
CA TRP A 20 -5.27 -13.13 9.90
C TRP A 20 -6.58 -13.17 10.69
N SER A 21 -6.48 -13.43 11.99
CA SER A 21 -7.60 -13.44 12.95
C SER A 21 -7.60 -12.14 13.78
N GLY A 22 -8.71 -11.90 14.48
CA GLY A 22 -8.78 -10.81 15.46
C GLY A 22 -7.75 -10.93 16.58
N GLU A 23 -7.44 -12.16 17.00
CA GLU A 23 -6.42 -12.44 18.01
C GLU A 23 -5.02 -12.06 17.50
N LEU A 24 -4.67 -12.47 16.28
CA LEU A 24 -3.39 -12.16 15.69
C LEU A 24 -3.21 -10.65 15.48
N LYS A 25 -4.27 -9.95 15.03
CA LYS A 25 -4.28 -8.49 14.94
C LYS A 25 -4.07 -7.83 16.29
N SER A 26 -4.68 -8.36 17.34
CA SER A 26 -4.49 -7.88 18.70
C SER A 26 -3.07 -8.10 19.20
N HIS A 27 -2.46 -9.24 18.86
CA HIS A 27 -1.07 -9.51 19.15
C HIS A 27 -0.13 -8.53 18.43
N LEU A 28 -0.34 -8.31 17.12
CA LEU A 28 0.42 -7.33 16.36
C LEU A 28 0.30 -5.93 16.96
N LYS A 29 -0.92 -5.49 17.29
CA LYS A 29 -1.15 -4.21 17.99
C LYS A 29 -0.33 -4.11 19.27
N ASN A 30 -0.36 -5.14 20.10
CA ASN A 30 0.36 -5.11 21.37
C ASN A 30 1.87 -5.00 21.16
N ASN A 31 2.42 -5.72 20.18
CA ASN A 31 3.83 -5.62 19.83
C ASN A 31 4.21 -4.19 19.37
N VAL A 32 3.39 -3.57 18.54
CA VAL A 32 3.61 -2.18 18.09
C VAL A 32 3.57 -1.22 19.27
N VAL A 33 2.61 -1.36 20.17
CA VAL A 33 2.51 -0.53 21.37
C VAL A 33 3.75 -0.70 22.27
N GLU A 34 4.23 -1.94 22.45
CA GLU A 34 5.44 -2.20 23.25
C GLU A 34 6.67 -1.55 22.62
N VAL A 35 6.82 -1.61 21.30
CA VAL A 35 7.92 -0.94 20.60
C VAL A 35 7.82 0.59 20.80
N LEU A 36 6.64 1.17 20.64
CA LEU A 36 6.45 2.62 20.77
C LEU A 36 6.68 3.14 22.19
N LYS A 37 6.44 2.34 23.22
CA LYS A 37 6.76 2.69 24.61
C LYS A 37 8.24 3.01 24.82
N ASN A 38 9.14 2.39 24.04
CA ASN A 38 10.57 2.66 24.16
C ASN A 38 10.95 4.06 23.68
N TYR A 39 10.12 4.67 22.84
CA TYR A 39 10.36 5.99 22.25
C TYR A 39 9.47 7.08 22.86
N ILE A 40 8.28 6.70 23.31
CA ILE A 40 7.28 7.64 23.85
C ILE A 40 6.89 7.19 25.26
N PRO A 41 7.47 7.79 26.31
CA PRO A 41 7.11 7.46 27.69
C PRO A 41 5.61 7.62 27.94
N GLY A 42 4.99 6.63 28.57
CA GLY A 42 3.57 6.65 28.88
C GLY A 42 2.63 6.40 27.70
N PHE A 43 3.14 5.98 26.54
CA PHE A 43 2.37 5.80 25.30
C PHE A 43 1.09 4.98 25.50
N SER A 44 1.17 3.87 26.26
CA SER A 44 0.01 2.99 26.46
C SER A 44 -1.19 3.68 27.10
N SER A 45 -0.94 4.62 28.02
CA SER A 45 -2.02 5.38 28.68
C SER A 45 -2.62 6.47 27.80
N LEU A 46 -1.97 6.79 26.67
CA LEU A 46 -2.44 7.77 25.70
C LEU A 46 -3.31 7.15 24.62
N VAL A 47 -3.30 5.83 24.48
CA VAL A 47 -4.06 5.10 23.45
C VAL A 47 -5.51 4.95 23.90
N ASP A 48 -6.41 5.67 23.26
CA ASP A 48 -7.84 5.66 23.50
C ASP A 48 -8.52 4.50 22.72
N SER A 49 -8.23 4.42 21.41
CA SER A 49 -8.74 3.38 20.53
C SER A 49 -7.72 3.03 19.45
N THR A 50 -7.86 1.86 18.85
CA THR A 50 -6.92 1.36 17.84
C THR A 50 -7.67 0.61 16.75
N VAL A 51 -7.34 0.90 15.50
CA VAL A 51 -7.74 0.12 14.33
C VAL A 51 -6.49 -0.56 13.76
N VAL A 52 -6.57 -1.85 13.50
CA VAL A 52 -5.50 -2.62 12.86
C VAL A 52 -6.04 -3.17 11.55
N LEU A 53 -5.40 -2.78 10.46
CA LEU A 53 -5.68 -3.32 9.13
C LEU A 53 -4.54 -4.26 8.72
N SER A 54 -4.88 -5.51 8.49
CA SER A 54 -3.97 -6.50 7.91
C SER A 54 -3.96 -6.38 6.37
N PRO A 55 -3.00 -7.01 5.67
CA PRO A 55 -3.03 -7.06 4.20
C PRO A 55 -4.36 -7.62 3.64
N VAL A 56 -4.94 -8.62 4.30
CA VAL A 56 -6.26 -9.18 3.93
C VAL A 56 -7.38 -8.15 4.09
N ASP A 57 -7.31 -7.27 5.09
CA ASP A 57 -8.30 -6.19 5.23
C ASP A 57 -8.17 -5.16 4.11
N PHE A 58 -6.94 -4.83 3.70
CA PHE A 58 -6.72 -3.94 2.56
C PHE A 58 -7.30 -4.52 1.27
N GLU A 59 -7.15 -5.80 1.02
CA GLU A 59 -7.78 -6.45 -0.12
C GLU A 59 -9.30 -6.41 -0.04
N ASN A 60 -9.86 -6.84 1.09
CA ASN A 60 -11.31 -6.92 1.27
C ASN A 60 -12.01 -5.55 1.26
N GLN A 61 -11.39 -4.51 1.81
CA GLN A 61 -12.00 -3.19 1.92
C GLN A 61 -11.74 -2.30 0.70
N PHE A 62 -10.60 -2.44 0.06
CA PHE A 62 -10.14 -1.52 -0.98
C PHE A 62 -9.86 -2.20 -2.33
N GLY A 63 -10.01 -3.52 -2.43
CA GLY A 63 -9.74 -4.28 -3.64
C GLY A 63 -8.26 -4.32 -4.05
N LEU A 64 -7.35 -4.11 -3.09
CA LEU A 64 -5.91 -4.12 -3.33
C LEU A 64 -5.40 -5.56 -3.29
N THR A 65 -5.03 -6.11 -4.43
CA THR A 65 -4.55 -7.49 -4.54
C THR A 65 -3.45 -7.76 -3.52
N GLU A 66 -3.66 -8.78 -2.68
CA GLU A 66 -2.79 -9.17 -1.57
C GLU A 66 -2.44 -8.01 -0.61
N GLY A 67 -3.32 -7.00 -0.55
CA GLY A 67 -3.13 -5.82 0.30
C GLY A 67 -2.00 -4.89 -0.13
N ASN A 68 -1.52 -4.99 -1.37
CA ASN A 68 -0.40 -4.22 -1.86
C ASN A 68 -0.79 -2.77 -2.19
N LEU A 69 -0.35 -1.83 -1.37
CA LEU A 69 -0.61 -0.40 -1.52
C LEU A 69 0.02 0.20 -2.80
N ASN A 70 1.02 -0.45 -3.37
CA ASN A 70 1.75 0.02 -4.55
C ASN A 70 1.32 -0.68 -5.85
N HIS A 71 0.28 -1.50 -5.83
CA HIS A 71 -0.26 -2.23 -6.99
C HIS A 71 0.79 -3.09 -7.69
N GLY A 72 1.37 -4.05 -6.98
CA GLY A 72 2.36 -5.01 -7.46
C GLY A 72 3.77 -4.75 -6.95
N GLU A 73 4.61 -5.75 -7.08
CA GLU A 73 6.00 -5.69 -6.63
C GLU A 73 6.83 -4.72 -7.47
N MET A 74 7.86 -4.15 -6.85
CA MET A 74 8.87 -3.33 -7.53
C MET A 74 10.04 -4.21 -7.95
N THR A 75 9.75 -5.24 -8.74
CA THR A 75 10.74 -6.10 -9.38
C THR A 75 11.39 -5.41 -10.59
N LEU A 76 12.51 -5.95 -11.09
CA LEU A 76 13.25 -5.32 -12.19
C LEU A 76 12.42 -5.16 -13.47
N ASP A 77 11.51 -6.09 -13.74
CA ASP A 77 10.57 -6.06 -14.86
C ASP A 77 9.38 -5.13 -14.64
N GLN A 78 9.24 -4.56 -13.44
CA GLN A 78 8.22 -3.58 -13.05
C GLN A 78 8.84 -2.22 -12.70
N PHE A 79 10.10 -2.01 -13.07
CA PHE A 79 10.82 -0.79 -12.75
C PHE A 79 10.86 0.18 -13.94
N MET A 80 10.94 1.47 -13.67
CA MET A 80 11.01 2.55 -14.65
C MET A 80 9.91 2.46 -15.72
N PHE A 81 10.29 2.35 -16.99
CA PHE A 81 9.42 2.34 -18.16
C PHE A 81 8.78 0.97 -18.46
N MET A 82 9.06 -0.04 -17.67
CA MET A 82 8.49 -1.40 -17.88
C MET A 82 7.14 -1.61 -17.18
N ARG A 83 6.71 -0.64 -16.38
CA ARG A 83 5.49 -0.75 -15.58
C ARG A 83 4.29 -0.09 -16.27
N PRO A 84 3.10 -0.71 -16.33
CA PRO A 84 2.76 -2.08 -15.92
C PRO A 84 3.23 -3.16 -16.91
N ALA A 85 3.40 -2.79 -18.16
CA ALA A 85 3.91 -3.59 -19.26
C ALA A 85 4.53 -2.65 -20.31
N ILE A 86 5.47 -3.14 -21.11
CA ILE A 86 6.17 -2.32 -22.12
C ILE A 86 5.17 -1.65 -23.09
N SER A 87 4.10 -2.37 -23.48
CA SER A 87 3.06 -1.85 -24.39
C SER A 87 2.19 -0.74 -23.78
N ALA A 88 2.21 -0.55 -22.47
CA ALA A 88 1.41 0.46 -21.76
C ALA A 88 2.27 1.35 -20.86
N ALA A 89 3.58 1.32 -20.99
CA ALA A 89 4.53 2.03 -20.15
C ALA A 89 4.44 3.56 -20.28
N GLN A 90 3.89 4.07 -21.38
CA GLN A 90 3.67 5.49 -21.63
C GLN A 90 2.20 5.91 -21.38
N TYR A 91 1.54 5.29 -20.43
CA TYR A 91 0.17 5.60 -19.99
C TYR A 91 -0.93 5.30 -21.00
N LYS A 92 -0.63 5.13 -22.27
CA LYS A 92 -1.56 4.74 -23.31
C LYS A 92 -1.69 3.21 -23.36
N SER A 93 -2.91 2.70 -23.26
CA SER A 93 -3.17 1.27 -23.42
C SER A 93 -3.27 0.87 -24.91
N PRO A 94 -3.21 -0.43 -25.24
CA PRO A 94 -3.52 -0.92 -26.59
C PRO A 94 -4.97 -0.66 -27.03
N ILE A 95 -5.86 -0.33 -26.09
CA ILE A 95 -7.26 -0.01 -26.38
C ILE A 95 -7.34 1.49 -26.70
N GLU A 96 -7.95 1.83 -27.80
CA GLU A 96 -8.11 3.20 -28.24
C GLU A 96 -8.84 4.06 -27.19
N ASN A 97 -8.32 5.26 -26.93
CA ASN A 97 -8.84 6.21 -25.95
C ASN A 97 -8.85 5.73 -24.48
N LEU A 98 -8.19 4.61 -24.17
CA LEU A 98 -8.01 4.15 -22.80
C LEU A 98 -6.59 4.44 -22.30
N TYR A 99 -6.50 5.26 -21.26
CA TYR A 99 -5.25 5.64 -20.62
C TYR A 99 -5.18 5.10 -19.21
N LEU A 100 -3.97 4.80 -18.76
CA LEU A 100 -3.67 4.28 -17.43
C LEU A 100 -3.02 5.37 -16.59
N CYS A 101 -3.46 5.49 -15.34
CA CYS A 101 -2.82 6.34 -14.34
C CYS A 101 -2.91 5.66 -12.96
N GLY A 102 -2.16 6.14 -12.01
CA GLY A 102 -2.17 5.56 -10.67
C GLY A 102 -0.95 4.66 -10.39
N PRO A 103 -0.90 3.98 -9.24
CA PRO A 103 0.30 3.31 -8.74
C PRO A 103 0.80 2.17 -9.63
N GLY A 104 -0.08 1.59 -10.44
CA GLY A 104 0.29 0.54 -11.42
C GLY A 104 1.13 1.05 -12.59
N THR A 105 1.26 2.36 -12.81
CA THR A 105 2.07 2.95 -13.88
C THR A 105 3.39 3.53 -13.34
N HIS A 106 4.31 3.89 -14.24
CA HIS A 106 5.52 4.62 -13.85
C HIS A 106 5.14 5.98 -13.20
N PRO A 107 5.80 6.45 -12.15
CA PRO A 107 6.95 5.87 -11.44
C PRO A 107 6.59 4.84 -10.34
N GLY A 108 5.36 4.43 -10.22
CA GLY A 108 4.90 3.49 -9.20
C GLY A 108 4.07 4.15 -8.11
N GLY A 109 3.92 3.46 -6.97
CA GLY A 109 3.14 3.96 -5.84
C GLY A 109 3.78 5.13 -5.12
N GLY A 110 2.96 5.82 -4.32
CA GLY A 110 3.34 6.97 -3.52
C GLY A 110 2.36 8.15 -3.71
N LEU A 111 2.38 9.10 -2.77
CA LEU A 111 1.51 10.28 -2.77
C LEU A 111 2.17 11.49 -3.46
N HIS A 112 2.63 11.31 -4.69
CA HIS A 112 3.35 12.36 -5.44
C HIS A 112 2.60 12.89 -6.66
N GLY A 113 1.49 12.28 -7.07
CA GLY A 113 0.67 12.70 -8.22
C GLY A 113 1.34 12.56 -9.60
N ALA A 114 2.57 12.05 -9.69
CA ALA A 114 3.33 11.99 -10.94
C ALA A 114 2.66 11.12 -12.01
N ASN A 115 2.05 10.01 -11.62
CA ASN A 115 1.33 9.11 -12.53
C ASN A 115 0.20 9.85 -13.26
N GLY A 116 -0.65 10.54 -12.51
CA GLY A 116 -1.76 11.34 -13.08
C GLY A 116 -1.26 12.48 -13.95
N TYR A 117 -0.24 13.21 -13.50
CA TYR A 117 0.36 14.29 -14.26
C TYR A 117 0.94 13.83 -15.61
N ASN A 118 1.66 12.72 -15.60
CA ASN A 118 2.26 12.17 -16.82
C ASN A 118 1.17 11.63 -17.77
N ALA A 119 0.15 10.94 -17.25
CA ALA A 119 -0.98 10.47 -18.05
C ALA A 119 -1.73 11.64 -18.70
N ALA A 120 -1.99 12.72 -17.95
CA ALA A 120 -2.64 13.91 -18.50
C ALA A 120 -1.80 14.55 -19.62
N LYS A 121 -0.49 14.61 -19.47
CA LYS A 121 0.39 15.09 -20.54
C LYS A 121 0.33 14.22 -21.82
N GLU A 122 0.19 12.91 -21.66
CA GLU A 122 0.06 12.02 -22.80
C GLU A 122 -1.28 12.17 -23.52
N ILE A 123 -2.37 12.39 -22.77
CA ILE A 123 -3.71 12.64 -23.32
C ILE A 123 -3.77 13.96 -24.12
N LEU A 124 -3.01 14.97 -23.69
CA LEU A 124 -3.05 16.32 -24.27
C LEU A 124 -2.09 16.53 -25.46
N LYS A 125 -1.39 15.48 -25.89
CA LYS A 125 -0.57 15.51 -27.13
C LYS A 125 -1.42 15.39 -28.38
#